data_d3cdad836b27f16e7b504274909ac376
#
_entry.id   d3cdad836b27f16e7b504274909ac376
#
_cell.length_a   1.000
_cell.length_b   1.000
_cell.length_c   1.000
_cell.angle_alpha   90.00
_cell.angle_beta   90.00
_cell.angle_gamma   90.00
#
_symmetry.space_group_name_H-M   'P 1'
#
loop_
_entity.id
_entity.type
_entity.pdbx_description
1 polymer ?
#
loop_
_entity_poly.entity_id
_entity_poly.type
_entity_poly.pdbx_seq_one_letter_code
_entity_poly.pdbx_strand_id
1 'polypeptide(L)'
;MNSLIADPSAHAPAARENLAPVPFGPAPLAEGEVACAYDELLLRISCAVRPADIFEEIWVRDIVDLTWEALRLRRLAAGLMTVGARRALELDLRPLVGFDQARGMARGWAAREPMAVGEVAEHLAANGIAMENLAAKGLGLELDSIERVDRMTMAAEARRNAALREIDRHRTTLARRLRAAVAEAEADAAEEGEAS
;
A
#
# COMPACT_ATOMS: atom_id res chain seq x y z
N MET A 1 -54.32 -18.76 -6.86
CA MET A 1 -53.22 -18.18 -7.67
C MET A 1 -52.14 -17.71 -6.69
N ASN A 2 -51.18 -18.60 -6.41
CA ASN A 2 -50.08 -18.37 -5.47
C ASN A 2 -48.91 -17.83 -6.23
N SER A 3 -48.51 -16.59 -5.94
CA SER A 3 -47.30 -16.00 -6.45
C SER A 3 -46.14 -16.27 -5.47
N LEU A 4 -45.26 -17.17 -5.82
CA LEU A 4 -43.98 -17.42 -5.12
C LEU A 4 -43.02 -16.26 -5.41
N ILE A 5 -42.80 -15.43 -4.41
CA ILE A 5 -41.70 -14.45 -4.41
C ILE A 5 -40.47 -15.21 -3.95
N ALA A 6 -39.50 -15.35 -4.87
CA ALA A 6 -38.19 -15.93 -4.60
C ALA A 6 -37.37 -14.96 -3.73
N ASP A 7 -36.86 -15.46 -2.62
CA ASP A 7 -35.96 -14.77 -1.70
C ASP A 7 -34.53 -14.70 -2.31
N PRO A 8 -33.89 -13.51 -2.48
CA PRO A 8 -32.55 -13.37 -3.06
C PRO A 8 -31.40 -13.51 -2.06
N SER A 9 -31.62 -14.12 -0.87
CA SER A 9 -30.65 -14.16 0.22
C SER A 9 -29.73 -15.40 0.26
N ALA A 10 -29.67 -16.23 -0.78
CA ALA A 10 -28.91 -17.48 -0.77
C ALA A 10 -27.74 -17.48 -1.75
N HIS A 11 -26.77 -16.59 -1.60
CA HIS A 11 -25.42 -16.78 -2.15
C HIS A 11 -24.38 -16.21 -1.19
N ALA A 12 -24.20 -16.88 -0.05
CA ALA A 12 -22.98 -16.77 0.74
C ALA A 12 -21.90 -17.64 0.07
N PRO A 13 -20.68 -17.12 -0.21
CA PRO A 13 -19.61 -17.93 -0.76
C PRO A 13 -19.05 -18.85 0.32
N ALA A 14 -19.43 -20.12 0.28
CA ALA A 14 -18.86 -21.22 1.06
C ALA A 14 -17.47 -21.60 0.49
N ALA A 15 -16.48 -20.75 0.63
CA ALA A 15 -15.10 -21.01 0.18
C ALA A 15 -14.04 -20.45 1.15
N ARG A 16 -14.34 -20.32 2.47
CA ARG A 16 -13.38 -19.85 3.47
C ARG A 16 -12.97 -20.88 4.52
N GLU A 17 -13.40 -22.13 4.44
CA GLU A 17 -13.25 -23.08 5.54
C GLU A 17 -12.04 -24.00 5.51
N ASN A 18 -11.08 -23.86 4.57
CA ASN A 18 -9.89 -24.73 4.53
C ASN A 18 -8.57 -23.97 4.26
N LEU A 19 -8.44 -22.71 4.68
CA LEU A 19 -7.11 -22.14 4.80
C LEU A 19 -6.60 -22.54 6.20
N ALA A 20 -5.54 -23.38 6.23
CA ALA A 20 -4.79 -23.67 7.46
C ALA A 20 -4.49 -22.34 8.17
N PRO A 21 -4.51 -22.30 9.54
CA PRO A 21 -4.28 -21.05 10.26
C PRO A 21 -2.97 -20.45 9.77
N VAL A 22 -3.04 -19.24 9.21
CA VAL A 22 -1.88 -18.54 8.67
C VAL A 22 -0.92 -18.32 9.83
N PRO A 23 0.31 -18.88 9.81
CA PRO A 23 1.23 -18.85 10.95
C PRO A 23 1.75 -17.43 11.28
N PHE A 24 1.34 -16.41 10.54
CA PHE A 24 1.91 -15.06 10.54
C PHE A 24 1.05 -13.98 11.20
N GLY A 25 0.03 -14.35 11.98
CA GLY A 25 -0.84 -13.38 12.63
C GLY A 25 -1.77 -12.61 11.68
N PRO A 26 -2.56 -11.66 12.20
CA PRO A 26 -3.50 -10.86 11.41
C PRO A 26 -2.76 -9.88 10.48
N ALA A 27 -3.44 -9.45 9.42
CA ALA A 27 -2.94 -8.41 8.53
C ALA A 27 -2.67 -7.10 9.31
N PRO A 28 -1.57 -6.36 9.04
CA PRO A 28 -1.21 -5.13 9.75
C PRO A 28 -2.01 -3.93 9.22
N LEU A 29 -3.33 -3.99 9.39
CA LEU A 29 -4.26 -2.98 8.91
C LEU A 29 -4.41 -1.84 9.91
N ALA A 30 -4.42 -0.60 9.40
CA ALA A 30 -4.82 0.57 10.15
C ALA A 30 -6.35 0.73 10.11
N GLU A 31 -6.89 1.55 11.03
CA GLU A 31 -8.31 1.90 11.03
C GLU A 31 -8.73 2.49 9.67
N GLY A 32 -9.87 2.04 9.15
CA GLY A 32 -10.39 2.46 7.85
C GLY A 32 -9.76 1.75 6.64
N GLU A 33 -8.78 0.86 6.81
CA GLU A 33 -8.25 0.05 5.72
C GLU A 33 -9.13 -1.18 5.45
N VAL A 34 -9.22 -1.55 4.18
CA VAL A 34 -10.11 -2.60 3.69
C VAL A 34 -9.37 -3.93 3.65
N ALA A 35 -9.75 -4.87 4.51
CA ALA A 35 -9.09 -6.17 4.62
C ALA A 35 -9.09 -6.96 3.30
N CYS A 36 -10.19 -6.95 2.54
CA CYS A 36 -10.24 -7.70 1.27
C CYS A 36 -9.25 -7.18 0.22
N ALA A 37 -8.87 -5.90 0.24
CA ALA A 37 -7.86 -5.36 -0.66
C ALA A 37 -6.44 -5.85 -0.29
N TYR A 38 -6.18 -5.99 1.01
CA TYR A 38 -4.94 -6.61 1.49
C TYR A 38 -4.89 -8.11 1.13
N ASP A 39 -5.99 -8.84 1.36
CA ASP A 39 -6.09 -10.27 1.04
C ASP A 39 -5.91 -10.52 -0.47
N GLU A 40 -6.44 -9.64 -1.31
CA GLU A 40 -6.23 -9.71 -2.76
C GLU A 40 -4.76 -9.48 -3.14
N LEU A 41 -4.09 -8.52 -2.51
CA LEU A 41 -2.66 -8.29 -2.72
C LEU A 41 -1.84 -9.51 -2.32
N LEU A 42 -2.14 -10.10 -1.15
CA LEU A 42 -1.50 -11.33 -0.67
C LEU A 42 -1.69 -12.48 -1.67
N LEU A 43 -2.92 -12.68 -2.12
CA LEU A 43 -3.23 -13.73 -3.08
C LEU A 43 -2.46 -13.55 -4.39
N ARG A 44 -2.45 -12.35 -4.96
CA ARG A 44 -1.75 -12.05 -6.22
C ARG A 44 -0.25 -12.29 -6.11
N ILE A 45 0.38 -11.83 -5.03
CA ILE A 45 1.83 -12.02 -4.84
C ILE A 45 2.13 -13.49 -4.59
N SER A 46 1.36 -14.19 -3.75
CA SER A 46 1.53 -15.62 -3.48
C SER A 46 1.38 -16.46 -4.75
N CYS A 47 0.39 -16.18 -5.59
CA CYS A 47 0.20 -16.86 -6.88
C CYS A 47 1.35 -16.60 -7.86
N ALA A 48 1.93 -15.40 -7.86
CA ALA A 48 3.05 -15.05 -8.73
C ALA A 48 4.37 -15.70 -8.27
N VAL A 49 4.64 -15.67 -6.97
CA VAL A 49 5.88 -16.21 -6.39
C VAL A 49 5.82 -17.74 -6.27
N ARG A 50 4.65 -18.30 -5.90
CA ARG A 50 4.45 -19.74 -5.62
C ARG A 50 5.51 -20.23 -4.63
N PRO A 51 5.44 -19.81 -3.36
CA PRO A 51 6.42 -20.21 -2.36
C PRO A 51 6.49 -21.73 -2.22
N ALA A 52 7.71 -22.26 -2.20
CA ALA A 52 7.99 -23.70 -2.16
C ALA A 52 8.19 -24.22 -0.74
N ASP A 53 8.54 -23.34 0.21
CA ASP A 53 8.78 -23.68 1.60
C ASP A 53 8.38 -22.53 2.55
N ILE A 54 8.45 -22.80 3.85
CA ILE A 54 8.08 -21.84 4.91
C ILE A 54 8.92 -20.55 4.87
N PHE A 55 10.19 -20.60 4.45
CA PHE A 55 11.02 -19.40 4.37
C PHE A 55 10.55 -18.49 3.25
N GLU A 56 10.21 -19.05 2.11
CA GLU A 56 9.62 -18.29 1.01
C GLU A 56 8.25 -17.74 1.38
N GLU A 57 7.43 -18.47 2.16
CA GLU A 57 6.15 -17.97 2.68
C GLU A 57 6.35 -16.77 3.60
N ILE A 58 7.36 -16.79 4.49
CA ILE A 58 7.72 -15.66 5.35
C ILE A 58 8.09 -14.45 4.50
N TRP A 59 8.98 -14.61 3.51
CA TRP A 59 9.38 -13.48 2.66
C TRP A 59 8.24 -12.97 1.79
N VAL A 60 7.35 -13.83 1.29
CA VAL A 60 6.14 -13.42 0.57
C VAL A 60 5.26 -12.56 1.48
N ARG A 61 5.08 -12.96 2.75
CA ARG A 61 4.33 -12.17 3.71
C ARG A 61 4.99 -10.81 3.98
N ASP A 62 6.30 -10.78 4.19
CA ASP A 62 7.06 -9.53 4.35
C ASP A 62 6.92 -8.61 3.13
N ILE A 63 6.97 -9.16 1.91
CA ILE A 63 6.79 -8.40 0.66
C ILE A 63 5.40 -7.77 0.61
N VAL A 64 4.36 -8.51 0.99
CA VAL A 64 2.98 -8.01 1.02
C VAL A 64 2.83 -6.90 2.05
N ASP A 65 3.29 -7.12 3.28
CA ASP A 65 3.20 -6.17 4.39
C ASP A 65 3.92 -4.85 4.05
N LEU A 66 5.14 -4.94 3.52
CA LEU A 66 5.94 -3.78 3.12
C LEU A 66 5.38 -3.06 1.89
N THR A 67 4.76 -3.78 0.96
CA THR A 67 4.05 -3.19 -0.18
C THR A 67 2.82 -2.42 0.31
N TRP A 68 2.05 -3.01 1.23
CA TRP A 68 0.88 -2.37 1.83
C TRP A 68 1.27 -1.13 2.64
N GLU A 69 2.36 -1.21 3.42
CA GLU A 69 2.92 -0.07 4.15
C GLU A 69 3.32 1.06 3.21
N ALA A 70 4.04 0.78 2.14
CA ALA A 70 4.44 1.78 1.15
C ALA A 70 3.23 2.46 0.49
N LEU A 71 2.18 1.70 0.15
CA LEU A 71 0.93 2.25 -0.39
C LEU A 71 0.20 3.13 0.63
N ARG A 72 0.18 2.75 1.91
CA ARG A 72 -0.36 3.55 3.02
C ARG A 72 0.38 4.87 3.15
N LEU A 73 1.71 4.82 3.21
CA LEU A 73 2.56 6.00 3.35
C LEU A 73 2.38 6.97 2.18
N ARG A 74 2.26 6.50 0.96
CA ARG A 74 1.96 7.35 -0.22
C ARG A 74 0.60 8.05 -0.10
N ARG A 75 -0.43 7.35 0.42
CA ARG A 75 -1.74 7.98 0.69
C ARG A 75 -1.63 9.04 1.78
N LEU A 76 -0.83 8.80 2.82
CA LEU A 76 -0.57 9.79 3.88
C LEU A 76 0.16 11.02 3.34
N ALA A 77 1.16 10.85 2.49
CA ALA A 77 1.85 11.99 1.83
C ALA A 77 0.87 12.86 1.03
N ALA A 78 0.00 12.23 0.23
CA ALA A 78 -1.05 12.94 -0.50
C ALA A 78 -2.04 13.68 0.43
N GLY A 79 -2.39 13.06 1.57
CA GLY A 79 -3.20 13.68 2.61
C GLY A 79 -2.54 14.91 3.22
N LEU A 80 -1.24 14.84 3.53
CA LEU A 80 -0.46 15.96 4.05
C LEU A 80 -0.42 17.14 3.06
N MET A 81 -0.25 16.88 1.78
CA MET A 81 -0.33 17.92 0.74
C MET A 81 -1.69 18.63 0.75
N THR A 82 -2.79 17.88 0.90
CA THR A 82 -4.13 18.47 1.01
C THR A 82 -4.30 19.31 2.28
N VAL A 83 -3.77 18.83 3.41
CA VAL A 83 -3.78 19.58 4.69
C VAL A 83 -2.96 20.85 4.56
N GLY A 84 -1.78 20.80 3.97
CA GLY A 84 -0.90 21.94 3.73
C GLY A 84 -1.57 22.98 2.83
N ALA A 85 -2.16 22.56 1.71
CA ALA A 85 -2.88 23.46 0.81
C ALA A 85 -4.06 24.16 1.50
N ARG A 86 -4.85 23.43 2.32
CA ARG A 86 -5.92 24.00 3.13
C ARG A 86 -5.40 25.04 4.13
N ARG A 87 -4.29 24.74 4.82
CA ARG A 87 -3.67 25.69 5.77
C ARG A 87 -3.12 26.93 5.06
N ALA A 88 -2.49 26.78 3.90
CA ALA A 88 -2.02 27.89 3.10
C ALA A 88 -3.18 28.78 2.66
N LEU A 89 -4.27 28.18 2.20
CA LEU A 89 -5.49 28.89 1.81
C LEU A 89 -6.10 29.67 2.99
N GLU A 90 -6.22 29.05 4.17
CA GLU A 90 -6.70 29.73 5.38
C GLU A 90 -5.83 30.94 5.72
N LEU A 91 -4.50 30.84 5.62
CA LEU A 91 -3.57 31.92 5.87
C LEU A 91 -3.71 33.07 4.86
N ASP A 92 -3.93 32.77 3.58
CA ASP A 92 -4.05 33.77 2.53
C ASP A 92 -5.42 34.48 2.54
N LEU A 93 -6.48 33.77 2.89
CA LEU A 93 -7.82 34.36 3.02
C LEU A 93 -8.02 35.16 4.32
N ARG A 94 -7.29 34.80 5.38
CA ARG A 94 -7.47 35.42 6.71
C ARG A 94 -7.42 36.96 6.71
N PRO A 95 -6.48 37.65 6.05
CA PRO A 95 -6.46 39.11 5.98
C PRO A 95 -7.59 39.70 5.13
N LEU A 96 -8.24 38.91 4.26
CA LEU A 96 -9.27 39.36 3.33
C LEU A 96 -10.67 39.27 3.92
N VAL A 97 -10.97 38.15 4.60
CA VAL A 97 -12.34 37.84 5.07
C VAL A 97 -12.43 37.62 6.58
N GLY A 98 -11.32 37.68 7.30
CA GLY A 98 -11.26 37.39 8.73
C GLY A 98 -11.10 35.91 9.04
N PHE A 99 -10.80 35.61 10.33
CA PHE A 99 -10.34 34.27 10.76
C PHE A 99 -11.40 33.16 10.57
N ASP A 100 -12.62 33.39 11.09
CA ASP A 100 -13.66 32.35 11.10
C ASP A 100 -14.17 32.05 9.67
N GLN A 101 -14.34 33.07 8.84
CA GLN A 101 -14.77 32.90 7.47
C GLN A 101 -13.69 32.23 6.62
N ALA A 102 -12.43 32.64 6.73
CA ALA A 102 -11.31 32.01 6.04
C ALA A 102 -11.20 30.51 6.38
N ARG A 103 -11.36 30.17 7.66
CA ARG A 103 -11.35 28.77 8.13
C ARG A 103 -12.53 27.98 7.58
N GLY A 104 -13.73 28.56 7.53
CA GLY A 104 -14.93 27.94 6.93
C GLY A 104 -14.74 27.66 5.46
N MET A 105 -14.33 28.68 4.69
CA MET A 105 -14.06 28.57 3.25
C MET A 105 -12.97 27.53 2.94
N ALA A 106 -11.85 27.53 3.68
CA ALA A 106 -10.78 26.56 3.48
C ALA A 106 -11.21 25.12 3.79
N ARG A 107 -12.11 24.90 4.75
CA ARG A 107 -12.69 23.58 5.03
C ARG A 107 -13.61 23.12 3.89
N GLY A 108 -14.55 23.95 3.48
CA GLY A 108 -15.48 23.63 2.38
C GLY A 108 -14.73 23.38 1.07
N TRP A 109 -13.68 24.17 0.78
CA TRP A 109 -12.80 23.94 -0.37
C TRP A 109 -12.10 22.56 -0.28
N ALA A 110 -11.52 22.21 0.86
CA ALA A 110 -10.88 20.91 1.06
C ALA A 110 -11.87 19.74 0.99
N ALA A 111 -13.13 19.95 1.42
CA ALA A 111 -14.23 19.00 1.29
C ALA A 111 -14.81 18.92 -0.13
N ARG A 112 -14.31 19.77 -1.08
CA ARG A 112 -14.80 19.86 -2.46
C ARG A 112 -16.26 20.31 -2.56
N GLU A 113 -16.74 21.11 -1.60
CA GLU A 113 -18.07 21.70 -1.65
C GLU A 113 -18.15 22.70 -2.82
N PRO A 114 -19.10 22.54 -3.77
CA PRO A 114 -19.10 23.34 -5.00
C PRO A 114 -19.15 24.86 -4.76
N MET A 115 -19.95 25.32 -3.78
CA MET A 115 -20.04 26.75 -3.44
C MET A 115 -18.71 27.26 -2.86
N ALA A 116 -18.10 26.56 -1.92
CA ALA A 116 -16.84 26.99 -1.33
C ALA A 116 -15.69 26.98 -2.34
N VAL A 117 -15.68 26.04 -3.28
CA VAL A 117 -14.70 26.02 -4.39
C VAL A 117 -14.86 27.25 -5.27
N GLY A 118 -16.09 27.63 -5.62
CA GLY A 118 -16.37 28.84 -6.42
C GLY A 118 -15.95 30.12 -5.69
N GLU A 119 -16.38 30.29 -4.44
CA GLU A 119 -16.04 31.47 -3.61
C GLU A 119 -14.52 31.61 -3.43
N VAL A 120 -13.81 30.52 -3.16
CA VAL A 120 -12.35 30.50 -3.03
C VAL A 120 -11.70 30.92 -4.36
N ALA A 121 -12.15 30.37 -5.49
CA ALA A 121 -11.62 30.72 -6.80
C ALA A 121 -11.80 32.23 -7.11
N GLU A 122 -12.96 32.83 -6.80
CA GLU A 122 -13.21 34.25 -6.95
C GLU A 122 -12.27 35.08 -6.08
N HIS A 123 -12.12 34.74 -4.80
CA HIS A 123 -11.21 35.45 -3.88
C HIS A 123 -9.75 35.38 -4.33
N LEU A 124 -9.28 34.22 -4.78
CA LEU A 124 -7.92 34.04 -5.27
C LEU A 124 -7.68 34.86 -6.53
N ALA A 125 -8.61 34.82 -7.49
CA ALA A 125 -8.52 35.58 -8.73
C ALA A 125 -8.55 37.11 -8.48
N ALA A 126 -9.44 37.60 -7.60
CA ALA A 126 -9.53 38.99 -7.24
C ALA A 126 -8.25 39.55 -6.59
N ASN A 127 -7.47 38.69 -5.93
CA ASN A 127 -6.22 39.08 -5.26
C ASN A 127 -4.97 38.64 -6.01
N GLY A 128 -5.09 38.12 -7.25
CA GLY A 128 -3.95 37.71 -8.07
C GLY A 128 -3.16 36.53 -7.49
N ILE A 129 -3.79 35.68 -6.68
CA ILE A 129 -3.16 34.50 -6.06
C ILE A 129 -3.37 33.31 -6.99
N ALA A 130 -2.27 32.78 -7.53
CA ALA A 130 -2.32 31.57 -8.34
C ALA A 130 -2.42 30.31 -7.47
N MET A 131 -3.14 29.30 -7.94
CA MET A 131 -3.31 28.04 -7.23
C MET A 131 -1.98 27.31 -7.03
N GLU A 132 -1.05 27.46 -7.96
CA GLU A 132 0.30 26.89 -7.87
C GLU A 132 1.09 27.47 -6.70
N ASN A 133 0.95 28.78 -6.45
CA ASN A 133 1.59 29.45 -5.31
C ASN A 133 1.02 28.95 -3.98
N LEU A 134 -0.30 28.71 -3.94
CA LEU A 134 -0.97 28.13 -2.78
C LEU A 134 -0.47 26.70 -2.51
N ALA A 135 -0.35 25.88 -3.55
CA ALA A 135 0.18 24.52 -3.45
C ALA A 135 1.63 24.51 -2.96
N ALA A 136 2.48 25.38 -3.51
CA ALA A 136 3.88 25.53 -3.09
C ALA A 136 4.01 25.96 -1.63
N LYS A 137 3.19 26.96 -1.20
CA LYS A 137 3.12 27.39 0.19
C LYS A 137 2.65 26.27 1.11
N GLY A 138 1.63 25.53 0.70
CA GLY A 138 1.10 24.38 1.42
C GLY A 138 2.14 23.27 1.58
N LEU A 139 2.90 22.96 0.52
CA LEU A 139 4.02 22.02 0.58
C LEU A 139 5.06 22.50 1.59
N GLY A 140 5.45 23.77 1.58
CA GLY A 140 6.41 24.32 2.54
C GLY A 140 5.96 24.19 4.00
N LEU A 141 4.66 24.30 4.28
CA LEU A 141 4.10 24.15 5.64
C LEU A 141 4.18 22.72 6.17
N GLU A 142 4.18 21.72 5.31
CA GLU A 142 4.20 20.29 5.67
C GLU A 142 5.49 19.57 5.24
N LEU A 143 6.52 20.32 4.80
CA LEU A 143 7.73 19.76 4.20
C LEU A 143 8.40 18.71 5.09
N ASP A 144 8.62 19.02 6.37
CA ASP A 144 9.26 18.09 7.32
C ASP A 144 8.46 16.79 7.50
N SER A 145 7.12 16.90 7.51
CA SER A 145 6.23 15.75 7.64
C SER A 145 6.27 14.89 6.38
N ILE A 146 6.26 15.51 5.21
CA ILE A 146 6.33 14.84 3.90
C ILE A 146 7.69 14.15 3.75
N GLU A 147 8.81 14.83 4.06
CA GLU A 147 10.13 14.20 4.01
C GLU A 147 10.26 12.99 4.94
N ARG A 148 9.63 13.05 6.12
CA ARG A 148 9.61 11.91 7.04
C ARG A 148 8.84 10.74 6.45
N VAL A 149 7.69 10.97 5.85
CA VAL A 149 6.90 9.94 5.17
C VAL A 149 7.67 9.36 3.97
N ASP A 150 8.35 10.20 3.19
CA ASP A 150 9.15 9.74 2.06
C ASP A 150 10.31 8.84 2.52
N ARG A 151 11.03 9.20 3.58
CA ARG A 151 12.07 8.35 4.16
C ARG A 151 11.52 6.98 4.62
N MET A 152 10.33 6.98 5.25
CA MET A 152 9.67 5.72 5.65
C MET A 152 9.27 4.89 4.42
N THR A 153 8.76 5.53 3.38
CA THR A 153 8.40 4.86 2.11
C THR A 153 9.61 4.22 1.47
N MET A 154 10.73 4.97 1.36
CA MET A 154 11.99 4.44 0.83
C MET A 154 12.53 3.26 1.65
N ALA A 155 12.42 3.33 2.99
CA ALA A 155 12.83 2.25 3.87
C ALA A 155 11.98 0.98 3.68
N ALA A 156 10.66 1.12 3.58
CA ALA A 156 9.75 0.00 3.31
C ALA A 156 10.05 -0.64 1.95
N GLU A 157 10.26 0.16 0.91
CA GLU A 157 10.62 -0.31 -0.44
C GLU A 157 11.98 -1.01 -0.46
N ALA A 158 12.98 -0.48 0.25
CA ALA A 158 14.30 -1.10 0.36
C ALA A 158 14.24 -2.48 1.04
N ARG A 159 13.46 -2.60 2.14
CA ARG A 159 13.22 -3.87 2.84
C ARG A 159 12.47 -4.86 1.97
N ARG A 160 11.41 -4.41 1.27
CA ARG A 160 10.68 -5.24 0.31
C ARG A 160 11.61 -5.80 -0.78
N ASN A 161 12.45 -4.93 -1.36
CA ASN A 161 13.39 -5.35 -2.39
C ASN A 161 14.49 -6.28 -1.84
N ALA A 162 14.82 -6.17 -0.54
CA ALA A 162 15.70 -7.13 0.12
C ALA A 162 15.03 -8.51 0.24
N ALA A 163 13.78 -8.59 0.67
CA ALA A 163 13.02 -9.85 0.74
C ALA A 163 12.90 -10.55 -0.63
N LEU A 164 12.66 -9.79 -1.71
CA LEU A 164 12.68 -10.34 -3.08
C LEU A 164 14.03 -10.98 -3.42
N ARG A 165 15.15 -10.32 -3.08
CA ARG A 165 16.50 -10.88 -3.32
C ARG A 165 16.79 -12.12 -2.47
N GLU A 166 16.21 -12.24 -1.28
CA GLU A 166 16.37 -13.44 -0.45
C GLU A 166 15.69 -14.66 -1.09
N ILE A 167 14.51 -14.50 -1.69
CA ILE A 167 13.84 -15.58 -2.45
C ILE A 167 14.75 -16.05 -3.60
N ASP A 168 15.28 -15.13 -4.40
CA ASP A 168 16.16 -15.48 -5.52
C ASP A 168 17.43 -16.22 -5.05
N ARG A 169 18.04 -15.73 -3.98
CA ARG A 169 19.24 -16.33 -3.38
C ARG A 169 18.95 -17.75 -2.83
N HIS A 170 17.82 -17.90 -2.14
CA HIS A 170 17.38 -19.17 -1.59
C HIS A 170 17.19 -20.22 -2.69
N ARG A 171 16.44 -19.87 -3.74
CA ARG A 171 16.19 -20.72 -4.91
C ARG A 171 17.47 -21.12 -5.63
N THR A 172 18.36 -20.16 -5.84
CA THR A 172 19.67 -20.41 -6.47
C THR A 172 20.53 -21.37 -5.64
N THR A 173 20.52 -21.21 -4.31
CA THR A 173 21.29 -22.05 -3.40
C THR A 173 20.71 -23.47 -3.36
N LEU A 174 19.40 -23.62 -3.29
CA LEU A 174 18.72 -24.90 -3.32
C LEU A 174 19.00 -25.65 -4.64
N ALA A 175 18.87 -24.97 -5.78
CA ALA A 175 19.18 -25.55 -7.09
C ALA A 175 20.62 -26.02 -7.21
N ARG A 176 21.59 -25.31 -6.61
CA ARG A 176 23.01 -25.71 -6.57
C ARG A 176 23.20 -26.96 -5.73
N ARG A 177 22.59 -27.03 -4.54
CA ARG A 177 22.66 -28.21 -3.67
C ARG A 177 22.07 -29.46 -4.33
N LEU A 178 20.92 -29.31 -5.00
CA LEU A 178 20.29 -30.41 -5.71
C LEU A 178 21.16 -30.94 -6.85
N ARG A 179 21.78 -30.05 -7.64
CA ARG A 179 22.70 -30.48 -8.73
C ARG A 179 23.93 -31.18 -8.17
N ALA A 180 24.47 -30.72 -7.05
CA ALA A 180 25.61 -31.41 -6.42
C ALA A 180 25.23 -32.80 -5.93
N ALA A 181 24.08 -32.96 -5.27
CA ALA A 181 23.60 -34.26 -4.82
C ALA A 181 23.29 -35.23 -5.98
N VAL A 182 22.76 -34.74 -7.09
CA VAL A 182 22.56 -35.56 -8.29
C VAL A 182 23.88 -36.03 -8.87
N ALA A 183 24.88 -35.14 -9.01
CA ALA A 183 26.20 -35.50 -9.51
C ALA A 183 26.93 -36.52 -8.61
N GLU A 184 26.79 -36.39 -7.29
CA GLU A 184 27.33 -37.35 -6.32
C GLU A 184 26.68 -38.74 -6.47
N ALA A 185 25.35 -38.79 -6.56
CA ALA A 185 24.62 -40.06 -6.77
C ALA A 185 24.93 -40.70 -8.13
N GLU A 186 25.14 -39.91 -9.18
CA GLU A 186 25.58 -40.45 -10.48
C GLU A 186 27.00 -41.03 -10.46
N ALA A 187 27.92 -40.40 -9.71
CA ALA A 187 29.29 -40.89 -9.53
C ALA A 187 29.29 -42.21 -8.73
N ASP A 188 28.56 -42.29 -7.61
CA ASP A 188 28.45 -43.52 -6.81
C ASP A 188 27.87 -44.69 -7.62
N ALA A 189 26.83 -44.42 -8.43
CA ALA A 189 26.24 -45.44 -9.30
C ALA A 189 27.18 -45.92 -10.41
N ALA A 190 28.07 -45.07 -10.91
CA ALA A 190 29.08 -45.44 -11.91
C ALA A 190 30.16 -46.33 -11.29
N GLU A 191 30.62 -46.03 -10.07
CA GLU A 191 31.60 -46.86 -9.35
C GLU A 191 31.05 -48.24 -9.01
N GLU A 192 29.80 -48.36 -8.57
CA GLU A 192 29.15 -49.65 -8.30
C GLU A 192 28.96 -50.49 -9.58
N GLY A 193 28.72 -49.86 -10.72
CA GLY A 193 28.57 -50.50 -12.02
C GLY A 193 29.89 -51.08 -12.57
N GLU A 194 31.05 -50.45 -12.26
CA GLU A 194 32.38 -50.94 -12.65
C GLU A 194 32.90 -52.09 -11.75
N ALA A 195 32.35 -52.20 -10.53
CA ALA A 195 32.76 -53.23 -9.58
C ALA A 195 32.01 -54.58 -9.72
N SER A 196 31.03 -54.70 -10.62
CA SER A 196 30.23 -55.91 -10.88
C SER A 196 30.58 -56.56 -12.19
#